data_c180440bb2bd5a4d58252dd18b399a0a
#
_entry.id   c180440bb2bd5a4d58252dd18b399a0a
#
_cell.length_a   1.000
_cell.length_b   1.000
_cell.length_c   1.000
_cell.angle_alpha   90.00
_cell.angle_beta   90.00
_cell.angle_gamma   90.00
#
_symmetry.space_group_name_H-M   'P 1'
#
loop_
_entity.id
_entity.type
_entity.pdbx_description
1 polymer ?
#
loop_
_entity_poly.entity_id
_entity_poly.type
_entity_poly.pdbx_seq_one_letter_code
_entity_poly.pdbx_strand_id
1 'polypeptide(L)'
;MRRFALVALLTAGVLAGCGKNTPSYTLAKSSACLRQDGLTLGGPLDFVATTATGGAVRVRLRDNAMTLVFGQTLGDADNIDAAYRRFHASNVGIDDVLRQQGNAVMLWQQHPNDGDLGTVTGCLK
;
A
#
# COMPACT_ATOMS: atom_id res chain seq x y z
N MET A 1 57.63 -25.57 -30.60
CA MET A 1 56.22 -25.31 -30.91
C MET A 1 55.49 -25.13 -29.58
N ARG A 2 55.24 -23.89 -29.16
CA ARG A 2 54.48 -23.59 -27.96
C ARG A 2 53.11 -23.10 -28.37
N ARG A 3 52.08 -23.86 -28.03
CA ARG A 3 50.68 -23.48 -28.22
C ARG A 3 50.26 -22.67 -27.03
N PHE A 4 50.02 -21.39 -27.19
CA PHE A 4 49.38 -20.51 -26.21
C PHE A 4 47.85 -20.73 -26.34
N ALA A 5 47.24 -21.32 -25.32
CA ALA A 5 45.81 -21.34 -25.17
C ALA A 5 45.38 -20.01 -24.58
N LEU A 6 44.65 -19.23 -25.36
CA LEU A 6 43.95 -18.04 -24.87
C LEU A 6 42.72 -18.50 -24.10
N VAL A 7 42.75 -18.34 -22.79
CA VAL A 7 41.56 -18.48 -21.95
C VAL A 7 40.80 -17.13 -21.99
N ALA A 8 39.72 -17.11 -22.74
CA ALA A 8 38.80 -15.99 -22.71
C ALA A 8 37.98 -16.06 -21.42
N LEU A 9 38.28 -15.19 -20.45
CA LEU A 9 37.42 -14.95 -19.29
C LEU A 9 36.17 -14.21 -19.75
N LEU A 10 35.06 -14.92 -19.87
CA LEU A 10 33.74 -14.31 -19.95
C LEU A 10 33.37 -13.81 -18.56
N THR A 11 33.54 -12.52 -18.32
CA THR A 11 32.94 -11.86 -17.18
C THR A 11 31.45 -11.68 -17.46
N ALA A 12 30.64 -12.58 -16.95
CA ALA A 12 29.20 -12.40 -16.90
C ALA A 12 28.90 -11.23 -15.95
N GLY A 13 28.67 -10.06 -16.52
CA GLY A 13 28.17 -8.92 -15.78
C GLY A 13 26.78 -9.25 -15.24
N VAL A 14 26.68 -9.50 -13.95
CA VAL A 14 25.40 -9.57 -13.26
C VAL A 14 24.88 -8.14 -13.23
N LEU A 15 23.97 -7.82 -14.15
CA LEU A 15 23.14 -6.64 -14.05
C LEU A 15 22.24 -6.86 -12.83
N ALA A 16 22.68 -6.41 -11.66
CA ALA A 16 21.82 -6.25 -10.52
C ALA A 16 20.76 -5.21 -10.90
N GLY A 17 19.62 -5.68 -11.37
CA GLY A 17 18.46 -4.81 -11.61
C GLY A 17 18.13 -4.09 -10.31
N CYS A 18 18.15 -2.76 -10.31
CA CYS A 18 17.61 -1.95 -9.24
C CYS A 18 16.08 -2.08 -9.20
N GLY A 19 15.59 -3.31 -9.02
CA GLY A 19 14.22 -3.55 -8.62
C GLY A 19 14.11 -3.20 -7.15
N LYS A 20 13.52 -2.06 -6.84
CA LYS A 20 13.03 -1.83 -5.49
C LYS A 20 11.97 -2.88 -5.25
N ASN A 21 12.29 -3.91 -4.45
CA ASN A 21 11.34 -4.90 -3.96
C ASN A 21 10.40 -4.23 -2.95
N THR A 22 9.64 -3.24 -3.41
CA THR A 22 8.57 -2.68 -2.60
C THR A 22 7.40 -3.63 -2.70
N PRO A 23 6.88 -4.14 -1.57
CA PRO A 23 5.73 -5.03 -1.59
C PRO A 23 4.58 -4.36 -2.32
N SER A 24 4.00 -5.06 -3.29
CA SER A 24 2.78 -4.64 -3.95
C SER A 24 1.63 -5.38 -3.30
N TYR A 25 0.84 -4.66 -2.53
CA TYR A 25 -0.35 -5.21 -1.88
C TYR A 25 -1.53 -5.19 -2.83
N THR A 26 -2.44 -6.13 -2.67
CA THR A 26 -3.67 -6.23 -3.45
C THR A 26 -4.91 -6.13 -2.58
N LEU A 27 -5.96 -5.56 -3.12
CA LEU A 27 -7.26 -5.48 -2.46
C LEU A 27 -7.79 -6.87 -2.08
N ALA A 28 -7.69 -7.83 -2.98
CA ALA A 28 -8.23 -9.18 -2.76
C ALA A 28 -7.55 -9.90 -1.60
N LYS A 29 -6.22 -9.92 -1.57
CA LYS A 29 -5.45 -10.61 -0.51
C LYS A 29 -5.58 -9.90 0.82
N SER A 30 -5.49 -8.59 0.84
CA SER A 30 -5.62 -7.79 2.05
C SER A 30 -7.03 -7.91 2.65
N SER A 31 -8.07 -7.85 1.82
CA SER A 31 -9.46 -8.02 2.25
C SER A 31 -9.70 -9.40 2.86
N ALA A 32 -9.16 -10.45 2.26
CA ALA A 32 -9.28 -11.81 2.80
C ALA A 32 -8.66 -11.92 4.20
N CYS A 33 -7.48 -11.35 4.40
CA CYS A 33 -6.82 -11.30 5.71
C CYS A 33 -7.65 -10.54 6.74
N LEU A 34 -8.15 -9.35 6.38
CA LEU A 34 -8.97 -8.53 7.29
C LEU A 34 -10.25 -9.24 7.71
N ARG A 35 -10.91 -9.96 6.80
CA ARG A 35 -12.10 -10.77 7.14
C ARG A 35 -11.75 -11.92 8.07
N GLN A 36 -10.62 -12.58 7.87
CA GLN A 36 -10.14 -13.64 8.78
C GLN A 36 -9.86 -13.10 10.19
N ASP A 37 -9.41 -11.86 10.30
CA ASP A 37 -9.22 -11.19 11.59
C ASP A 37 -10.53 -10.66 12.20
N GLY A 38 -11.67 -10.95 11.58
CA GLY A 38 -12.99 -10.62 12.11
C GLY A 38 -13.46 -9.21 11.83
N LEU A 39 -12.78 -8.48 10.94
CA LEU A 39 -13.18 -7.12 10.58
C LEU A 39 -14.32 -7.13 9.55
N THR A 40 -15.20 -6.15 9.65
CA THR A 40 -16.30 -5.97 8.70
C THR A 40 -15.84 -5.08 7.55
N LEU A 41 -15.98 -5.59 6.32
CA LEU A 41 -15.66 -4.87 5.11
C LEU A 41 -16.90 -4.45 4.35
N GLY A 42 -16.85 -3.27 3.76
CA GLY A 42 -17.91 -2.72 2.93
C GLY A 42 -18.43 -1.39 3.45
N GLY A 43 -19.18 -0.73 2.61
CA GLY A 43 -19.74 0.58 2.88
C GLY A 43 -19.39 1.59 1.79
N PRO A 44 -19.91 2.82 1.93
CA PRO A 44 -19.68 3.87 0.92
C PRO A 44 -18.22 4.27 0.88
N LEU A 45 -17.74 4.53 -0.34
CA LEU A 45 -16.39 5.04 -0.62
C LEU A 45 -16.47 6.51 -1.02
N ASP A 46 -15.48 7.28 -0.62
CA ASP A 46 -15.31 8.65 -1.10
C ASP A 46 -14.84 8.69 -2.57
N PHE A 47 -14.82 9.86 -3.15
CA PHE A 47 -14.46 10.04 -4.55
C PHE A 47 -13.05 9.56 -4.88
N VAL A 48 -12.08 9.84 -4.01
CA VAL A 48 -10.68 9.42 -4.23
C VAL A 48 -10.59 7.90 -4.25
N ALA A 49 -11.23 7.24 -3.29
CA ALA A 49 -11.24 5.78 -3.19
C ALA A 49 -11.90 5.11 -4.41
N THR A 50 -13.01 5.68 -4.91
CA THR A 50 -13.72 5.12 -6.07
C THR A 50 -12.92 5.20 -7.37
N THR A 51 -11.97 6.10 -7.47
CA THR A 51 -11.11 6.28 -8.67
C THR A 51 -9.75 5.60 -8.56
N ALA A 52 -9.47 4.93 -7.46
CA ALA A 52 -8.18 4.31 -7.21
C ALA A 52 -7.90 3.13 -8.15
N THR A 53 -6.70 3.09 -8.72
CA THR A 53 -6.30 2.10 -9.73
C THR A 53 -6.20 0.68 -9.20
N GLY A 54 -5.86 0.52 -7.92
CA GLY A 54 -5.76 -0.78 -7.24
C GLY A 54 -7.03 -1.16 -6.46
N GLY A 55 -8.07 -0.33 -6.51
CA GLY A 55 -9.32 -0.55 -5.77
C GLY A 55 -9.28 -0.06 -4.34
N ALA A 56 -10.40 -0.14 -3.67
CA ALA A 56 -10.55 0.33 -2.30
C ALA A 56 -11.65 -0.44 -1.56
N VAL A 57 -11.59 -0.39 -0.24
CA VAL A 57 -12.60 -0.99 0.63
C VAL A 57 -12.74 -0.17 1.92
N ARG A 58 -13.97 -0.03 2.38
CA ARG A 58 -14.27 0.50 3.71
C ARG A 58 -14.09 -0.60 4.75
N VAL A 59 -13.34 -0.32 5.81
CA VAL A 59 -13.06 -1.27 6.88
C VAL A 59 -13.63 -0.72 8.18
N ARG A 60 -14.39 -1.55 8.90
CA ARG A 60 -14.90 -1.23 10.22
C ARG A 60 -14.14 -2.02 11.27
N LEU A 61 -13.62 -1.30 12.24
CA LEU A 61 -13.05 -1.83 13.46
C LEU A 61 -14.03 -1.56 14.62
N ARG A 62 -13.70 -2.07 15.79
CA ARG A 62 -14.60 -1.93 16.95
C ARG A 62 -14.98 -0.48 17.28
N ASP A 63 -13.96 0.39 17.36
CA ASP A 63 -14.12 1.77 17.79
C ASP A 63 -13.65 2.78 16.74
N ASN A 64 -13.38 2.32 15.52
CA ASN A 64 -12.88 3.15 14.43
C ASN A 64 -13.34 2.60 13.08
N ALA A 65 -13.12 3.36 12.05
CA ALA A 65 -13.30 2.91 10.67
C ALA A 65 -12.21 3.55 9.80
N MET A 66 -11.95 2.94 8.67
CA MET A 66 -11.00 3.49 7.71
C MET A 66 -11.39 3.14 6.28
N THR A 67 -10.88 3.91 5.34
CA THR A 67 -10.89 3.56 3.93
C THR A 67 -9.51 3.09 3.53
N LEU A 68 -9.42 1.86 3.07
CA LEU A 68 -8.19 1.25 2.58
C LEU A 68 -8.17 1.35 1.06
N VAL A 69 -7.16 2.01 0.52
CA VAL A 69 -7.08 2.38 -0.90
C VAL A 69 -5.77 1.89 -1.47
N PHE A 70 -5.82 1.26 -2.64
CA PHE A 70 -4.64 0.73 -3.29
C PHE A 70 -4.33 1.44 -4.60
N GLY A 71 -3.06 1.80 -4.78
CA GLY A 71 -2.53 2.06 -6.10
C GLY A 71 -2.03 0.77 -6.75
N GLN A 72 -1.96 0.72 -8.07
CA GLN A 72 -1.26 -0.36 -8.77
C GLN A 72 0.25 -0.24 -8.61
N THR A 73 0.73 0.98 -8.41
CA THR A 73 2.14 1.32 -8.22
C THR A 73 2.32 2.21 -7.00
N LEU A 74 3.57 2.39 -6.57
CA LEU A 74 3.89 3.39 -5.55
C LEU A 74 3.54 4.81 -5.99
N GLY A 75 3.76 5.15 -7.25
CA GLY A 75 3.40 6.45 -7.80
C GLY A 75 1.90 6.71 -7.73
N ASP A 76 1.09 5.70 -8.00
CA ASP A 76 -0.37 5.78 -7.83
C ASP A 76 -0.75 6.02 -6.38
N ALA A 77 -0.11 5.33 -5.45
CA ALA A 77 -0.35 5.52 -4.01
C ALA A 77 0.04 6.92 -3.55
N ASP A 78 1.16 7.46 -4.03
CA ASP A 78 1.57 8.84 -3.74
C ASP A 78 0.55 9.85 -4.27
N ASN A 79 -0.04 9.59 -5.44
CA ASN A 79 -1.11 10.42 -5.99
C ASN A 79 -2.40 10.35 -5.16
N ILE A 80 -2.74 9.17 -4.64
CA ILE A 80 -3.88 8.98 -3.73
C ILE A 80 -3.66 9.77 -2.43
N ASP A 81 -2.50 9.64 -1.83
CA ASP A 81 -2.12 10.40 -0.63
C ASP A 81 -2.22 11.91 -0.87
N ALA A 82 -1.65 12.39 -1.97
CA ALA A 82 -1.71 13.79 -2.36
C ALA A 82 -3.16 14.27 -2.59
N ALA A 83 -4.00 13.43 -3.18
CA ALA A 83 -5.41 13.77 -3.40
C ALA A 83 -6.17 13.93 -2.08
N TYR A 84 -5.96 13.05 -1.13
CA TYR A 84 -6.57 13.18 0.20
C TYR A 84 -6.10 14.45 0.92
N ARG A 85 -4.82 14.78 0.84
CA ARG A 85 -4.29 16.02 1.43
C ARG A 85 -4.88 17.26 0.79
N ARG A 86 -5.14 17.21 -0.50
CA ARG A 86 -5.70 18.35 -1.27
C ARG A 86 -7.18 18.58 -0.97
N PHE A 87 -7.96 17.52 -0.85
CA PHE A 87 -9.42 17.59 -0.74
C PHE A 87 -9.93 17.46 0.69
N HIS A 88 -9.02 17.30 1.65
CA HIS A 88 -9.40 17.21 3.04
C HIS A 88 -9.77 18.58 3.61
N ALA A 89 -10.81 18.62 4.45
CA ALA A 89 -11.20 19.85 5.13
C ALA A 89 -10.05 20.36 6.01
N SER A 90 -9.74 21.64 5.92
CA SER A 90 -8.57 22.25 6.58
C SER A 90 -8.62 22.24 8.12
N ASN A 91 -9.79 21.99 8.69
CA ASN A 91 -9.98 21.89 10.14
C ASN A 91 -9.76 20.50 10.72
N VAL A 92 -9.46 19.52 9.89
CA VAL A 92 -9.16 18.15 10.32
C VAL A 92 -7.68 17.89 10.10
N GLY A 93 -6.97 17.45 11.12
CA GLY A 93 -5.55 17.11 11.03
C GLY A 93 -5.33 15.90 10.14
N ILE A 94 -5.11 16.12 8.84
CA ILE A 94 -4.93 15.03 7.87
C ILE A 94 -3.77 14.13 8.25
N ASP A 95 -2.69 14.68 8.78
CA ASP A 95 -1.52 13.90 9.21
C ASP A 95 -1.83 12.96 10.37
N ASP A 96 -2.91 13.23 11.11
CA ASP A 96 -3.35 12.40 12.22
C ASP A 96 -4.07 11.12 11.77
N VAL A 97 -4.71 11.17 10.62
CA VAL A 97 -5.60 10.10 10.12
C VAL A 97 -5.16 9.46 8.81
N LEU A 98 -4.20 10.04 8.11
CA LEU A 98 -3.70 9.50 6.84
C LEU A 98 -2.39 8.75 7.04
N ARG A 99 -2.33 7.52 6.52
CA ARG A 99 -1.14 6.67 6.56
C ARG A 99 -0.92 6.04 5.19
N GLN A 100 0.33 5.86 4.83
CA GLN A 100 0.70 5.13 3.63
C GLN A 100 1.72 4.05 3.97
N GLN A 101 1.51 2.86 3.42
CA GLN A 101 2.48 1.78 3.47
C GLN A 101 2.55 1.11 2.10
N GLY A 102 3.71 1.21 1.44
CA GLY A 102 3.85 0.73 0.08
C GLY A 102 2.81 1.37 -0.85
N ASN A 103 2.10 0.55 -1.62
CA ASN A 103 1.03 1.00 -2.50
C ASN A 103 -0.35 1.10 -1.82
N ALA A 104 -0.41 0.96 -0.50
CA ALA A 104 -1.64 1.09 0.27
C ALA A 104 -1.71 2.44 0.99
N VAL A 105 -2.85 3.09 0.90
CA VAL A 105 -3.16 4.34 1.61
C VAL A 105 -4.35 4.08 2.54
N MET A 106 -4.23 4.51 3.78
CA MET A 106 -5.22 4.31 4.83
C MET A 106 -5.73 5.66 5.31
N LEU A 107 -7.00 5.94 5.07
CA LEU A 107 -7.66 7.12 5.62
C LEU A 107 -8.55 6.68 6.79
N TRP A 108 -8.10 6.96 7.99
CA TRP A 108 -8.79 6.65 9.22
C TRP A 108 -9.87 7.69 9.55
N GLN A 109 -10.93 7.27 10.19
CA GLN A 109 -11.98 8.19 10.66
C GLN A 109 -11.53 8.98 11.88
N GLN A 110 -10.78 8.32 12.76
CA GLN A 110 -10.15 8.90 13.95
C GLN A 110 -8.69 8.45 13.99
N HIS A 111 -7.89 9.12 14.82
CA HIS A 111 -6.52 8.67 15.07
C HIS A 111 -6.49 7.17 15.41
N PRO A 112 -5.80 6.34 14.64
CA PRO A 112 -5.75 4.90 14.92
C PRO A 112 -4.92 4.64 16.17
N ASN A 113 -5.38 3.74 17.03
CA ASN A 113 -4.53 3.20 18.07
C ASN A 113 -3.52 2.20 17.48
N ASP A 114 -2.47 1.88 18.22
CA ASP A 114 -1.41 1.01 17.73
C ASP A 114 -1.90 -0.41 17.43
N GLY A 115 -2.87 -0.92 18.19
CA GLY A 115 -3.47 -2.23 17.96
C GLY A 115 -4.23 -2.30 16.64
N ASP A 116 -5.08 -1.32 16.37
CA ASP A 116 -5.85 -1.23 15.12
C ASP A 116 -4.92 -1.04 13.92
N LEU A 117 -3.96 -0.13 14.04
CA LEU A 117 -2.98 0.10 12.99
C LEU A 117 -2.17 -1.17 12.69
N GLY A 118 -1.72 -1.87 13.71
CA GLY A 118 -0.99 -3.13 13.58
C GLY A 118 -1.81 -4.24 12.93
N THR A 119 -3.09 -4.36 13.27
CA THR A 119 -4.01 -5.32 12.65
C THR A 119 -4.16 -5.06 11.16
N VAL A 120 -4.40 -3.82 10.77
CA VAL A 120 -4.58 -3.46 9.35
C VAL A 120 -3.28 -3.60 8.58
N THR A 121 -2.18 -3.06 9.09
CA THR A 121 -0.89 -3.14 8.39
C THR A 121 -0.37 -4.58 8.29
N GLY A 122 -0.65 -5.43 9.27
CA GLY A 122 -0.34 -6.86 9.24
C GLY A 122 -1.12 -7.64 8.18
N CYS A 123 -2.25 -7.11 7.73
CA CYS A 123 -3.08 -7.68 6.66
C CYS A 123 -2.78 -7.11 5.27
N LEU A 124 -1.84 -6.21 5.12
CA LEU A 124 -1.43 -5.75 3.79
C LEU A 124 -0.63 -6.85 3.08
N LYS A 125 -1.17 -7.36 1.99
CA LYS A 125 -0.63 -8.52 1.25
C LYS A 125 -0.78 -8.38 -0.25
#